data_8bed8d26b4e30eaa67ca8f1b0b9ab8aa
#
_entry.id   8bed8d26b4e30eaa67ca8f1b0b9ab8aa
#
_cell.length_a   1.000
_cell.length_b   1.000
_cell.length_c   1.000
_cell.angle_alpha   90.00
_cell.angle_beta   90.00
_cell.angle_gamma   90.00
#
_symmetry.space_group_name_H-M   'P 1'
#
loop_
_entity.id
_entity.type
_entity.pdbx_description
1 polymer ?
#
loop_
_entity_poly.entity_id
_entity_poly.type
_entity_poly.pdbx_seq_one_letter_code
_entity_poly.pdbx_strand_id
1 'polypeptide(L)'
;AKKYHHFLNVGKTERECITQIVKEAEEAGYVSLEEKVKNGEDLKAGDKVYQVGMQKIIALYHIGEDDLAQGMNILCAHIDSPRLDIKQNPLYEDTDLAYLDTHYYGGVKKYQWVALPMAMHGVIVKKDGTVVNVTVGEDEDDPVLYITDLLIHLAGQQMAKKASEAVEGEKLDILIGSQPLKDLPDDK
;
A
#
# COMPACT_ATOMS: atom_id res chain seq x y z
N ALA A 1 18.37 8.85 -10.84
CA ALA A 1 16.96 9.06 -11.20
C ALA A 1 16.26 7.75 -11.59
N LYS A 2 16.80 6.92 -12.54
CA LYS A 2 16.10 5.70 -13.04
C LYS A 2 15.82 4.66 -11.95
N LYS A 3 16.78 4.35 -11.05
CA LYS A 3 16.58 3.41 -9.94
C LYS A 3 15.47 3.87 -8.99
N TYR A 4 15.48 5.16 -8.61
CA TYR A 4 14.43 5.72 -7.74
C TYR A 4 13.05 5.71 -8.40
N HIS A 5 12.96 6.02 -9.69
CA HIS A 5 11.71 5.90 -10.44
C HIS A 5 11.20 4.45 -10.47
N HIS A 6 12.09 3.48 -10.67
CA HIS A 6 11.72 2.06 -10.60
C HIS A 6 11.21 1.69 -9.20
N PHE A 7 11.91 2.09 -8.14
CA PHE A 7 11.48 1.84 -6.75
C PHE A 7 10.06 2.37 -6.49
N LEU A 8 9.76 3.60 -6.93
CA LEU A 8 8.41 4.18 -6.79
C LEU A 8 7.35 3.42 -7.59
N ASN A 9 7.71 2.85 -8.73
CA ASN A 9 6.77 2.09 -9.54
C ASN A 9 6.43 0.73 -8.93
N VAL A 10 7.39 0.06 -8.31
CA VAL A 10 7.19 -1.28 -7.74
C VAL A 10 6.79 -1.27 -6.26
N GLY A 11 7.05 -0.19 -5.55
CA GLY A 11 6.74 -0.05 -4.12
C GLY A 11 5.50 0.82 -3.90
N LYS A 12 4.32 0.28 -4.11
CA LYS A 12 3.03 0.97 -3.91
C LYS A 12 2.56 0.91 -2.45
N THR A 13 2.96 -0.15 -1.74
CA THR A 13 2.67 -0.38 -0.32
C THR A 13 3.95 -0.56 0.48
N GLU A 14 3.87 -0.45 1.80
CA GLU A 14 5.02 -0.69 2.68
C GLU A 14 5.60 -2.10 2.46
N ARG A 15 4.76 -3.11 2.23
CA ARG A 15 5.18 -4.50 1.98
C ARG A 15 6.00 -4.63 0.71
N GLU A 16 5.56 -3.98 -0.36
CA GLU A 16 6.28 -3.97 -1.64
C GLU A 16 7.58 -3.20 -1.54
N CYS A 17 7.58 -2.06 -0.83
CA CYS A 17 8.80 -1.31 -0.52
C CYS A 17 9.83 -2.20 0.22
N ILE A 18 9.39 -2.92 1.26
CA ILE A 18 10.27 -3.84 2.00
C ILE A 18 10.83 -4.93 1.07
N THR A 19 9.99 -5.54 0.25
CA THR A 19 10.43 -6.56 -0.72
C THR A 19 11.51 -6.02 -1.65
N GLN A 20 11.32 -4.81 -2.17
CA GLN A 20 12.30 -4.18 -3.05
C GLN A 20 13.59 -3.77 -2.31
N ILE A 21 13.48 -3.26 -1.06
CA ILE A 21 14.63 -2.89 -0.23
C ILE A 21 15.45 -4.13 0.12
N VAL A 22 14.81 -5.24 0.50
CA VAL A 22 15.50 -6.51 0.79
C VAL A 22 16.29 -6.97 -0.43
N LYS A 23 15.67 -6.99 -1.61
CA LYS A 23 16.36 -7.35 -2.85
C LYS A 23 17.60 -6.48 -3.09
N GLU A 24 17.48 -5.16 -2.99
CA GLU A 24 18.62 -4.25 -3.19
C GLU A 24 19.69 -4.40 -2.09
N ALA A 25 19.28 -4.68 -0.86
CA ALA A 25 20.20 -4.96 0.26
C ALA A 25 21.01 -6.24 0.02
N GLU A 26 20.35 -7.32 -0.39
CA GLU A 26 21.02 -8.60 -0.72
C GLU A 26 21.99 -8.44 -1.89
N GLU A 27 21.61 -7.71 -2.94
CA GLU A 27 22.51 -7.34 -4.05
C GLU A 27 23.74 -6.53 -3.56
N ALA A 28 23.61 -5.77 -2.46
CA ALA A 28 24.68 -5.00 -1.83
C ALA A 28 25.48 -5.80 -0.76
N GLY A 29 25.17 -7.09 -0.61
CA GLY A 29 25.86 -8.01 0.30
C GLY A 29 25.33 -8.02 1.72
N TYR A 30 24.12 -7.52 1.97
CA TYR A 30 23.46 -7.71 3.25
C TYR A 30 22.86 -9.11 3.35
N VAL A 31 22.86 -9.68 4.55
CA VAL A 31 22.24 -10.97 4.86
C VAL A 31 21.22 -10.85 5.98
N SER A 32 20.29 -11.77 6.06
CA SER A 32 19.27 -11.76 7.11
C SER A 32 19.90 -11.94 8.49
N LEU A 33 19.64 -11.01 9.40
CA LEU A 33 20.05 -11.13 10.80
C LEU A 33 19.36 -12.32 11.48
N GLU A 34 18.11 -12.59 11.14
CA GLU A 34 17.37 -13.73 11.68
C GLU A 34 18.02 -15.07 11.31
N GLU A 35 18.54 -15.21 10.08
CA GLU A 35 19.26 -16.40 9.65
C GLU A 35 20.60 -16.55 10.37
N LYS A 36 21.38 -15.47 10.53
CA LYS A 36 22.62 -15.51 11.32
C LYS A 36 22.35 -15.96 12.76
N VAL A 37 21.31 -15.43 13.40
CA VAL A 37 20.93 -15.83 14.77
C VAL A 37 20.53 -17.30 14.83
N LYS A 38 19.75 -17.80 13.88
CA LYS A 38 19.38 -19.24 13.81
C LYS A 38 20.59 -20.14 13.65
N ASN A 39 21.59 -19.69 12.92
CA ASN A 39 22.84 -20.43 12.70
C ASN A 39 23.84 -20.31 13.87
N GLY A 40 23.55 -19.48 14.89
CA GLY A 40 24.46 -19.20 16.00
C GLY A 40 25.72 -18.42 15.59
N GLU A 41 25.60 -17.59 14.54
CA GLU A 41 26.71 -16.80 14.03
C GLU A 41 26.82 -15.46 14.76
N ASP A 42 28.00 -15.11 15.24
CA ASP A 42 28.27 -13.80 15.83
C ASP A 42 28.45 -12.73 14.74
N LEU A 43 28.05 -11.50 15.07
CA LEU A 43 28.33 -10.34 14.23
C LEU A 43 29.77 -9.85 14.40
N LYS A 44 30.40 -9.46 13.30
CA LYS A 44 31.76 -8.94 13.25
C LYS A 44 31.80 -7.59 12.55
N ALA A 45 32.84 -6.81 12.81
CA ALA A 45 33.11 -5.58 12.08
C ALA A 45 33.12 -5.83 10.56
N GLY A 46 32.46 -4.97 9.82
CA GLY A 46 32.25 -5.10 8.37
C GLY A 46 31.05 -5.92 7.95
N ASP A 47 30.39 -6.65 8.87
CA ASP A 47 29.16 -7.38 8.55
C ASP A 47 28.04 -6.42 8.15
N LYS A 48 27.27 -6.84 7.15
CA LYS A 48 26.07 -6.17 6.68
C LYS A 48 24.87 -7.07 6.91
N VAL A 49 23.96 -6.65 7.77
CA VAL A 49 22.77 -7.45 8.08
C VAL A 49 21.49 -6.60 7.99
N TYR A 50 20.37 -7.25 7.71
CA TYR A 50 19.08 -6.61 7.77
C TYR A 50 18.09 -7.40 8.64
N GLN A 51 17.14 -6.67 9.23
CA GLN A 51 16.03 -7.23 9.99
C GLN A 51 14.72 -6.64 9.48
N VAL A 52 13.78 -7.51 9.12
CA VAL A 52 12.43 -7.12 8.71
C VAL A 52 11.46 -7.34 9.87
N GLY A 53 10.63 -6.34 10.15
CA GLY A 53 9.54 -6.43 11.11
C GLY A 53 8.18 -6.36 10.42
N MET A 54 7.35 -7.41 10.58
CA MET A 54 5.95 -7.49 10.12
C MET A 54 5.74 -7.15 8.63
N GLN A 55 6.78 -7.23 7.80
CA GLN A 55 6.78 -6.80 6.39
C GLN A 55 6.43 -5.31 6.19
N LYS A 56 6.64 -4.47 7.19
CA LYS A 56 6.30 -3.04 7.16
C LYS A 56 7.41 -2.12 7.65
N ILE A 57 8.43 -2.67 8.25
CA ILE A 57 9.63 -1.95 8.70
C ILE A 57 10.87 -2.79 8.38
N ILE A 58 11.96 -2.13 8.04
CA ILE A 58 13.26 -2.76 7.86
C ILE A 58 14.33 -1.91 8.51
N ALA A 59 15.29 -2.58 9.16
CA ALA A 59 16.52 -1.97 9.61
C ALA A 59 17.71 -2.67 8.92
N LEU A 60 18.63 -1.88 8.40
CA LEU A 60 19.87 -2.35 7.82
C LEU A 60 21.03 -1.88 8.70
N TYR A 61 21.94 -2.78 9.02
CA TYR A 61 23.09 -2.51 9.85
C TYR A 61 24.37 -2.81 9.08
N HIS A 62 25.27 -1.86 9.10
CA HIS A 62 26.66 -2.07 8.69
C HIS A 62 27.51 -1.94 9.96
N ILE A 63 28.04 -3.06 10.43
CA ILE A 63 28.76 -3.12 11.70
C ILE A 63 30.13 -2.46 11.52
N GLY A 64 30.36 -1.42 12.32
CA GLY A 64 31.63 -0.68 12.33
C GLY A 64 32.74 -1.43 13.04
N GLU A 65 33.94 -0.82 13.05
CA GLU A 65 35.10 -1.32 13.78
C GLU A 65 35.12 -0.85 15.23
N ASP A 66 34.47 0.28 15.51
CA ASP A 66 34.41 0.87 16.84
C ASP A 66 33.32 0.23 17.70
N ASP A 67 33.47 0.26 19.02
CA ASP A 67 32.48 -0.20 19.97
C ASP A 67 31.18 0.62 19.83
N LEU A 68 30.03 -0.07 19.87
CA LEU A 68 28.71 0.57 19.83
C LEU A 68 28.50 1.62 20.94
N ALA A 69 29.21 1.49 22.06
CA ALA A 69 29.19 2.49 23.14
C ALA A 69 29.74 3.87 22.70
N GLN A 70 30.50 3.92 21.61
CA GLN A 70 30.99 5.18 21.04
C GLN A 70 29.96 5.88 20.15
N GLY A 71 28.82 5.22 19.90
CA GLY A 71 27.71 5.76 19.12
C GLY A 71 27.55 5.08 17.77
N MET A 72 26.54 5.56 17.02
CA MET A 72 26.22 5.06 15.68
C MET A 72 25.66 6.18 14.81
N ASN A 73 25.78 6.04 13.51
CA ASN A 73 25.10 6.91 12.54
C ASN A 73 23.78 6.26 12.15
N ILE A 74 22.66 6.99 12.33
CA ILE A 74 21.32 6.51 12.02
C ILE A 74 20.73 7.35 10.90
N LEU A 75 20.31 6.68 9.82
CA LEU A 75 19.56 7.26 8.71
C LEU A 75 18.14 6.68 8.73
N CYS A 76 17.14 7.55 8.78
CA CYS A 76 15.74 7.15 8.81
C CYS A 76 14.96 7.76 7.65
N ALA A 77 14.04 6.99 7.09
CA ALA A 77 13.05 7.45 6.13
C ALA A 77 11.75 6.67 6.31
N HIS A 78 10.60 7.30 6.01
CA HIS A 78 9.34 6.58 5.93
C HIS A 78 9.18 5.93 4.55
N ILE A 79 8.38 4.87 4.48
CA ILE A 79 8.08 4.10 3.25
C ILE A 79 6.57 4.02 2.96
N ASP A 80 5.74 4.53 3.87
CA ASP A 80 4.31 4.66 3.64
C ASP A 80 4.01 5.82 2.67
N SER A 81 2.90 5.69 1.93
CA SER A 81 2.41 6.69 0.99
C SER A 81 0.92 6.94 1.21
N PRO A 82 0.39 8.13 0.86
CA PRO A 82 -1.05 8.37 0.87
C PRO A 82 -1.78 7.37 -0.02
N ARG A 83 -2.89 6.84 0.49
CA ARG A 83 -3.71 5.84 -0.19
C ARG A 83 -5.14 5.82 0.34
N LEU A 84 -5.98 4.98 -0.23
CA LEU A 84 -7.26 4.58 0.34
C LEU A 84 -7.12 3.16 0.89
N ASP A 85 -7.42 2.99 2.18
CA ASP A 85 -7.47 1.68 2.81
C ASP A 85 -8.90 1.14 2.73
N ILE A 86 -9.03 -0.11 2.32
CA ILE A 86 -10.32 -0.82 2.31
C ILE A 86 -10.71 -1.14 3.75
N LYS A 87 -11.94 -0.79 4.16
CA LYS A 87 -12.45 -1.07 5.49
C LYS A 87 -12.67 -2.58 5.73
N GLN A 88 -12.89 -2.97 6.97
CA GLN A 88 -13.00 -4.38 7.38
C GLN A 88 -14.19 -5.13 6.77
N ASN A 89 -15.33 -4.43 6.57
CA ASN A 89 -16.52 -4.97 5.89
C ASN A 89 -16.88 -4.04 4.73
N PRO A 90 -16.09 -4.06 3.65
CA PRO A 90 -16.10 -2.97 2.69
C PRO A 90 -17.20 -3.07 1.65
N LEU A 91 -17.64 -4.28 1.34
CA LEU A 91 -18.55 -4.52 0.22
C LEU A 91 -19.97 -4.09 0.58
N TYR A 92 -20.54 -3.18 -0.21
CA TYR A 92 -21.93 -2.81 -0.13
C TYR A 92 -22.50 -2.53 -1.54
N GLU A 93 -23.81 -2.52 -1.64
CA GLU A 93 -24.55 -2.20 -2.86
C GLU A 93 -25.36 -0.91 -2.61
N ASP A 94 -25.34 -0.03 -3.60
CA ASP A 94 -26.21 1.14 -3.67
C ASP A 94 -26.62 1.39 -5.13
N THR A 95 -27.90 1.52 -5.36
CA THR A 95 -28.48 1.82 -6.70
C THR A 95 -28.03 0.85 -7.80
N ASP A 96 -28.05 -0.45 -7.51
CA ASP A 96 -27.60 -1.55 -8.39
C ASP A 96 -26.10 -1.50 -8.74
N LEU A 97 -25.30 -0.79 -7.97
CA LEU A 97 -23.85 -0.70 -8.12
C LEU A 97 -23.14 -1.26 -6.89
N ALA A 98 -22.04 -1.97 -7.11
CA ALA A 98 -21.23 -2.53 -6.03
C ALA A 98 -20.04 -1.64 -5.73
N TYR A 99 -19.86 -1.35 -4.45
CA TYR A 99 -18.81 -0.48 -3.93
C TYR A 99 -17.95 -1.16 -2.86
N LEU A 100 -16.72 -0.67 -2.72
CA LEU A 100 -15.89 -0.90 -1.55
C LEU A 100 -15.80 0.38 -0.72
N ASP A 101 -16.28 0.31 0.51
CA ASP A 101 -16.14 1.36 1.52
C ASP A 101 -14.67 1.50 1.92
N THR A 102 -14.17 2.74 1.90
CA THR A 102 -12.76 3.04 2.15
C THR A 102 -12.56 4.07 3.25
N HIS A 103 -11.33 4.14 3.73
CA HIS A 103 -10.83 5.22 4.56
C HIS A 103 -9.54 5.77 3.98
N TYR A 104 -9.42 7.08 3.86
CA TYR A 104 -8.19 7.69 3.36
C TYR A 104 -7.07 7.67 4.41
N TYR A 105 -5.86 7.37 3.96
CA TYR A 105 -4.67 7.36 4.77
C TYR A 105 -3.70 8.45 4.33
N GLY A 106 -3.20 9.24 5.31
CA GLY A 106 -2.24 10.31 5.08
C GLY A 106 -2.85 11.60 4.51
N GLY A 107 -2.01 12.48 4.03
CA GLY A 107 -2.41 13.77 3.47
C GLY A 107 -2.83 13.66 2.01
N VAL A 108 -4.14 13.61 1.74
CA VAL A 108 -4.70 13.53 0.39
C VAL A 108 -5.46 14.80 0.03
N LYS A 109 -5.28 15.28 -1.19
CA LYS A 109 -6.19 16.25 -1.82
C LYS A 109 -7.34 15.47 -2.44
N LYS A 110 -8.43 15.31 -1.71
CA LYS A 110 -9.55 14.40 -2.02
C LYS A 110 -10.11 14.58 -3.41
N TYR A 111 -10.21 15.83 -3.90
CA TYR A 111 -10.71 16.13 -5.24
C TYR A 111 -9.82 15.60 -6.38
N GLN A 112 -8.58 15.18 -6.09
CA GLN A 112 -7.69 14.57 -7.09
C GLN A 112 -7.89 13.06 -7.23
N TRP A 113 -8.69 12.44 -6.36
CA TRP A 113 -8.87 10.99 -6.28
C TRP A 113 -10.13 10.49 -6.98
N VAL A 114 -11.06 11.40 -7.32
CA VAL A 114 -12.27 11.07 -8.07
C VAL A 114 -11.97 10.99 -9.57
N ALA A 115 -12.70 10.15 -10.27
CA ALA A 115 -12.62 9.95 -11.72
C ALA A 115 -11.22 9.55 -12.24
N LEU A 116 -10.39 8.95 -11.40
CA LEU A 116 -9.09 8.39 -11.77
C LEU A 116 -9.11 6.86 -11.72
N PRO A 117 -8.52 6.17 -12.72
CA PRO A 117 -8.28 4.75 -12.60
C PRO A 117 -7.29 4.47 -11.46
N MET A 118 -7.62 3.47 -10.65
CA MET A 118 -6.83 3.06 -9.49
C MET A 118 -6.52 1.58 -9.57
N ALA A 119 -5.43 1.18 -8.92
CA ALA A 119 -5.08 -0.21 -8.68
C ALA A 119 -5.22 -0.55 -7.20
N MET A 120 -5.56 -1.80 -6.93
CA MET A 120 -5.63 -2.36 -5.58
C MET A 120 -4.41 -3.24 -5.33
N HIS A 121 -3.69 -2.95 -4.25
CA HIS A 121 -2.55 -3.73 -3.79
C HIS A 121 -2.76 -4.16 -2.35
N GLY A 122 -2.41 -5.38 -2.01
CA GLY A 122 -2.54 -5.85 -0.65
C GLY A 122 -2.21 -7.32 -0.47
N VAL A 123 -2.54 -7.83 0.71
CA VAL A 123 -2.36 -9.23 1.05
C VAL A 123 -3.59 -9.78 1.74
N ILE A 124 -3.92 -11.02 1.45
CA ILE A 124 -4.94 -11.80 2.17
C ILE A 124 -4.22 -12.87 2.96
N VAL A 125 -4.42 -12.88 4.27
CA VAL A 125 -3.91 -13.93 5.14
C VAL A 125 -5.04 -14.92 5.41
N LYS A 126 -4.90 -16.15 4.91
CA LYS A 126 -5.87 -17.22 5.12
C LYS A 126 -5.81 -17.77 6.54
N LYS A 127 -6.83 -18.53 6.95
CA LYS A 127 -6.90 -19.14 8.29
C LYS A 127 -5.76 -20.12 8.59
N ASP A 128 -5.18 -20.72 7.56
CA ASP A 128 -4.02 -21.62 7.65
C ASP A 128 -2.67 -20.87 7.71
N GLY A 129 -2.68 -19.53 7.71
CA GLY A 129 -1.50 -18.68 7.70
C GLY A 129 -0.92 -18.39 6.31
N THR A 130 -1.49 -18.98 5.26
CA THR A 130 -1.05 -18.69 3.87
C THR A 130 -1.28 -17.22 3.53
N VAL A 131 -0.26 -16.56 3.03
CA VAL A 131 -0.33 -15.17 2.54
C VAL A 131 -0.49 -15.18 1.02
N VAL A 132 -1.54 -14.52 0.54
CA VAL A 132 -1.81 -14.33 -0.89
C VAL A 132 -1.64 -12.85 -1.21
N ASN A 133 -0.73 -12.53 -2.13
CA ASN A 133 -0.60 -11.18 -2.65
C ASN A 133 -1.74 -10.90 -3.64
N VAL A 134 -2.30 -9.70 -3.55
CA VAL A 134 -3.38 -9.21 -4.41
C VAL A 134 -2.90 -7.97 -5.13
N THR A 135 -2.98 -7.99 -6.45
CA THR A 135 -2.78 -6.84 -7.33
C THR A 135 -3.87 -6.87 -8.36
N VAL A 136 -4.66 -5.81 -8.47
CA VAL A 136 -5.76 -5.67 -9.44
C VAL A 136 -5.76 -4.24 -9.98
N GLY A 137 -5.80 -4.09 -11.29
CA GLY A 137 -5.84 -2.79 -11.98
C GLY A 137 -4.47 -2.34 -12.53
N GLU A 138 -3.45 -3.21 -12.51
CA GLU A 138 -2.14 -2.93 -13.10
C GLU A 138 -1.98 -3.54 -14.51
N ASP A 139 -2.65 -4.63 -14.79
CA ASP A 139 -2.60 -5.30 -16.09
C ASP A 139 -3.67 -4.73 -17.04
N GLU A 140 -3.43 -4.76 -18.36
CA GLU A 140 -4.34 -4.22 -19.39
C GLU A 140 -5.72 -4.91 -19.38
N ASP A 141 -5.78 -6.18 -18.97
CA ASP A 141 -7.02 -6.98 -18.88
C ASP A 141 -7.71 -6.88 -17.51
N ASP A 142 -7.12 -6.17 -16.57
CA ASP A 142 -7.70 -5.99 -15.24
C ASP A 142 -8.94 -5.08 -15.27
N PRO A 143 -9.89 -5.27 -14.35
CA PRO A 143 -11.01 -4.35 -14.21
C PRO A 143 -10.51 -2.97 -13.77
N VAL A 144 -11.14 -1.94 -14.30
CA VAL A 144 -10.87 -0.55 -13.91
C VAL A 144 -11.61 -0.23 -12.62
N LEU A 145 -10.86 0.14 -11.59
CA LEU A 145 -11.36 0.59 -10.30
C LEU A 145 -11.33 2.12 -10.28
N TYR A 146 -12.40 2.77 -9.85
CA TYR A 146 -12.42 4.24 -9.74
C TYR A 146 -13.50 4.73 -8.77
N ILE A 147 -13.34 5.97 -8.32
CA ILE A 147 -14.36 6.69 -7.55
C ILE A 147 -15.16 7.55 -8.50
N THR A 148 -16.48 7.41 -8.47
CA THR A 148 -17.37 8.23 -9.29
C THR A 148 -17.39 9.69 -8.84
N ASP A 149 -17.69 10.60 -9.74
CA ASP A 149 -17.95 12.01 -9.44
C ASP A 149 -19.21 12.48 -10.14
N LEU A 150 -19.75 13.60 -9.69
CA LEU A 150 -20.96 14.17 -10.24
C LEU A 150 -20.71 14.81 -11.63
N LEU A 151 -21.63 14.60 -12.53
CA LEU A 151 -21.68 15.37 -13.78
C LEU A 151 -21.86 16.85 -13.46
N ILE A 152 -21.30 17.73 -14.29
CA ILE A 152 -21.37 19.19 -14.09
C ILE A 152 -22.81 19.72 -13.89
N HIS A 153 -23.78 19.13 -14.57
CA HIS A 153 -25.18 19.51 -14.45
C HIS A 153 -25.78 19.20 -13.06
N LEU A 154 -25.21 18.28 -12.31
CA LEU A 154 -25.61 17.87 -10.96
C LEU A 154 -24.70 18.45 -9.88
N ALA A 155 -23.53 18.98 -10.25
CA ALA A 155 -22.47 19.39 -9.34
C ALA A 155 -22.61 20.82 -8.79
N GLY A 156 -23.71 21.52 -9.01
CA GLY A 156 -23.86 22.95 -8.65
C GLY A 156 -23.54 23.24 -7.18
N GLN A 157 -24.01 22.42 -6.26
CA GLN A 157 -23.70 22.58 -4.82
C GLN A 157 -22.26 22.20 -4.50
N GLN A 158 -21.71 21.16 -5.13
CA GLN A 158 -20.32 20.72 -4.96
C GLN A 158 -19.35 21.81 -5.44
N MET A 159 -19.62 22.39 -6.61
CA MET A 159 -18.78 23.43 -7.22
C MET A 159 -18.80 24.76 -6.44
N ALA A 160 -19.81 25.01 -5.61
CA ALA A 160 -19.87 26.18 -4.73
C ALA A 160 -19.04 26.04 -3.44
N LYS A 161 -18.60 24.83 -3.12
CA LYS A 161 -17.78 24.53 -1.93
C LYS A 161 -16.31 24.91 -2.15
N LYS A 162 -15.57 25.07 -1.06
CA LYS A 162 -14.09 25.15 -1.13
C LYS A 162 -13.53 23.81 -1.64
N ALA A 163 -12.38 23.83 -2.30
CA ALA A 163 -11.74 22.63 -2.81
C ALA A 163 -11.48 21.57 -1.71
N SER A 164 -11.22 22.00 -0.47
CA SER A 164 -11.06 21.11 0.69
C SER A 164 -12.34 20.41 1.16
N GLU A 165 -13.52 20.90 0.73
CA GLU A 165 -14.84 20.46 1.17
C GLU A 165 -15.66 19.88 0.02
N ALA A 166 -15.18 20.04 -1.24
CA ALA A 166 -15.91 19.60 -2.44
C ALA A 166 -16.11 18.08 -2.49
N VAL A 167 -15.14 17.32 -1.96
CA VAL A 167 -15.18 15.86 -1.84
C VAL A 167 -14.96 15.48 -0.38
N GLU A 168 -15.89 14.73 0.18
CA GLU A 168 -15.82 14.23 1.55
C GLU A 168 -14.94 12.98 1.59
N GLY A 169 -13.99 12.90 2.54
CA GLY A 169 -13.02 11.81 2.61
C GLY A 169 -13.63 10.43 2.83
N GLU A 170 -14.66 10.36 3.67
CA GLU A 170 -15.38 9.12 3.97
C GLU A 170 -16.40 8.71 2.88
N LYS A 171 -16.40 9.41 1.76
CA LYS A 171 -17.21 9.08 0.58
C LYS A 171 -16.35 8.78 -0.64
N LEU A 172 -15.06 8.49 -0.42
CA LEU A 172 -14.15 8.04 -1.47
C LEU A 172 -14.30 6.54 -1.70
N ASP A 173 -15.52 6.07 -1.95
CA ASP A 173 -15.83 4.66 -2.13
C ASP A 173 -15.57 4.20 -3.56
N ILE A 174 -14.92 3.05 -3.69
CA ILE A 174 -14.46 2.54 -4.97
C ILE A 174 -15.56 1.73 -5.63
N LEU A 175 -15.97 2.14 -6.83
CA LEU A 175 -16.87 1.37 -7.68
C LEU A 175 -16.12 0.14 -8.24
N ILE A 176 -16.68 -1.06 -8.00
CA ILE A 176 -16.11 -2.33 -8.44
C ILE A 176 -17.07 -3.15 -9.31
N GLY A 177 -18.35 -2.82 -9.33
CA GLY A 177 -19.34 -3.53 -10.12
C GLY A 177 -20.45 -2.59 -10.60
N SER A 178 -20.76 -2.65 -11.89
CA SER A 178 -21.75 -1.80 -12.56
C SER A 178 -22.99 -2.55 -13.06
N GLN A 179 -23.10 -3.81 -12.70
CA GLN A 179 -24.27 -4.65 -13.06
C GLN A 179 -24.64 -5.53 -11.88
N PRO A 180 -25.93 -5.69 -11.57
CA PRO A 180 -26.38 -6.65 -10.57
C PRO A 180 -25.92 -8.07 -10.91
N LEU A 181 -25.58 -8.84 -9.89
CA LEU A 181 -25.34 -10.27 -10.07
C LEU A 181 -26.63 -10.94 -10.52
N LYS A 182 -26.54 -11.75 -11.59
CA LYS A 182 -27.68 -12.56 -12.03
C LYS A 182 -27.89 -13.71 -11.05
N ASP A 183 -29.14 -14.04 -10.79
CA ASP A 183 -29.53 -15.21 -9.99
C ASP A 183 -29.21 -15.15 -8.49
N LEU A 184 -29.12 -13.95 -7.90
CA LEU A 184 -29.14 -13.85 -6.44
C LEU A 184 -30.60 -14.08 -5.95
N PRO A 185 -30.79 -14.84 -4.84
CA PRO A 185 -32.08 -14.88 -4.16
C PRO A 185 -32.51 -13.45 -3.74
N ASP A 186 -33.81 -13.15 -3.88
CA ASP A 186 -34.40 -11.82 -3.58
C ASP A 186 -34.16 -11.29 -2.16
N ASP A 187 -33.52 -12.04 -1.28
CA ASP A 187 -33.34 -11.75 0.14
C ASP A 187 -31.87 -11.44 0.54
N LYS A 188 -31.00 -11.08 -0.41
CA LYS A 188 -29.58 -10.79 -0.07
C LYS A 188 -29.08 -9.53 -0.76
#